data_bd8e760024dfc19c9202ee06f322111e
#
_entry.id   bd8e760024dfc19c9202ee06f322111e
#
_cell.length_a   1.000
_cell.length_b   1.000
_cell.length_c   1.000
_cell.angle_alpha   90.00
_cell.angle_beta   90.00
_cell.angle_gamma   90.00
#
_symmetry.space_group_name_H-M   'P 1'
#
loop_
_entity.id
_entity.type
_entity.pdbx_description
1 polymer ?
#
loop_
_entity_poly.entity_id
_entity_poly.type
_entity_poly.pdbx_seq_one_letter_code
_entity_poly.pdbx_strand_id
1 'polypeptide(L)'
;MIKRKVRRLCAAGFVRNYGYKYDNLNRLKDATYQKSGQVTGMYNENLSYDKNGNIMNLSRNGDRDEQYLPIQIDNLQYGYATNSNKLMSVVDNSNNTSGFKDGNTTGDDYVYDANGNMTVDKNKNITSIVYNHLNLPTKIIFPTGNIVYSYTASGQKMQKIVTEGTNTTTTDYLGGYHYQNTVLQFFPTVEGYVKNTSVSGTNSYSYVFNYTDHLGNVRISYTQNPSTNTLTILDENSYYPFGLKHTVSNTVVQGQDYKYKYNGKELQDELGLNLYDYGARNYMADIGRWGSIDNKSEKYVSLSPYHYAGNNPILYLDVDGNEFTEDAWKWVNRLIADINSRQEKNNSSIADYKAKIAEGGSDRQIARWNKNINSLTANNAELETTRGETATLAASSQVYDVVTNNAGTERDALGNTTTTNQTTFNSDNNRVQLTVSSGTDLGLFSHELKHMYQFETGETTLGLTKNNGGISLKGNNLLFYDLSDEVQAYQRGALFGQRENINSVSDVLAKGIYSDKIPSGPINAVNHPNAAAIKNNPQSFANSYNAAFRIGTTTYKPR
;
A
#
# COMPACT_ATOMS: atom_id res chain seq x y z
N MET A 1 -15.43 0.27 16.91
CA MET A 1 -16.01 -0.47 15.74
C MET A 1 -15.90 0.43 14.52
N ILE A 2 -14.88 0.21 13.70
CA ILE A 2 -14.59 1.06 12.51
C ILE A 2 -15.45 0.53 11.36
N LYS A 3 -16.50 1.27 10.98
CA LYS A 3 -17.30 0.95 9.79
C LYS A 3 -16.68 1.65 8.59
N ARG A 4 -15.93 0.94 7.75
CA ARG A 4 -15.53 1.44 6.43
C ARG A 4 -16.60 1.08 5.40
N LYS A 5 -17.18 2.11 4.76
CA LYS A 5 -18.08 1.95 3.62
C LYS A 5 -17.28 1.93 2.33
N VAL A 6 -17.09 0.77 1.74
CA VAL A 6 -16.70 0.69 0.32
C VAL A 6 -18.00 0.77 -0.50
N ARG A 7 -18.21 1.89 -1.20
CA ARG A 7 -19.32 1.99 -2.16
C ARG A 7 -18.92 1.30 -3.45
N ARG A 8 -19.60 0.21 -3.77
CA ARG A 8 -19.51 -0.45 -5.06
C ARG A 8 -20.47 0.23 -6.04
N LEU A 9 -19.96 0.72 -7.17
CA LEU A 9 -20.76 1.08 -8.34
C LEU A 9 -21.09 -0.21 -9.07
N CYS A 10 -22.14 -0.93 -8.62
CA CYS A 10 -22.71 -2.05 -9.35
C CYS A 10 -24.07 -1.66 -9.90
N ALA A 11 -24.44 -2.24 -11.01
CA ALA A 11 -25.77 -2.05 -11.65
C ALA A 11 -26.98 -2.34 -10.74
N ALA A 12 -26.79 -2.86 -9.52
CA ALA A 12 -27.82 -3.18 -8.54
C ALA A 12 -27.84 -2.28 -7.28
N GLY A 13 -26.99 -1.25 -7.18
CA GLY A 13 -27.07 -0.23 -6.10
C GLY A 13 -26.79 -0.69 -4.66
N PHE A 14 -26.25 -1.89 -4.43
CA PHE A 14 -25.99 -2.39 -3.08
C PHE A 14 -24.64 -1.90 -2.53
N VAL A 15 -24.65 -1.41 -1.27
CA VAL A 15 -23.44 -1.07 -0.53
C VAL A 15 -22.93 -2.31 0.21
N ARG A 16 -21.67 -2.69 -0.03
CA ARG A 16 -20.99 -3.78 0.67
C ARG A 16 -19.95 -3.22 1.61
N ASN A 17 -19.94 -3.70 2.85
CA ASN A 17 -19.04 -3.22 3.91
C ASN A 17 -18.46 -4.40 4.68
N TYR A 18 -17.31 -4.16 5.32
CA TYR A 18 -16.80 -5.01 6.39
C TYR A 18 -16.78 -4.24 7.70
N GLY A 19 -17.18 -4.90 8.80
CA GLY A 19 -16.92 -4.48 10.16
C GLY A 19 -15.78 -5.33 10.73
N TYR A 20 -14.77 -4.70 11.34
CA TYR A 20 -13.58 -5.39 11.82
C TYR A 20 -13.51 -5.39 13.34
N LYS A 21 -13.04 -6.52 13.92
CA LYS A 21 -12.67 -6.62 15.33
C LYS A 21 -11.24 -7.12 15.43
N TYR A 22 -10.54 -6.62 16.43
CA TYR A 22 -9.15 -6.92 16.69
C TYR A 22 -8.98 -7.47 18.10
N ASP A 23 -7.92 -8.22 18.34
CA ASP A 23 -7.51 -8.61 19.68
C ASP A 23 -6.72 -7.48 20.39
N ASN A 24 -6.26 -7.74 21.61
CA ASN A 24 -5.50 -6.75 22.41
C ASN A 24 -4.13 -6.39 21.82
N LEU A 25 -3.63 -7.17 20.86
CA LEU A 25 -2.38 -6.93 20.13
C LEU A 25 -2.64 -6.31 18.75
N ASN A 26 -3.87 -5.81 18.50
CA ASN A 26 -4.32 -5.23 17.23
C ASN A 26 -4.28 -6.19 16.02
N ARG A 27 -4.29 -7.52 16.25
CA ARG A 27 -4.38 -8.51 15.18
C ARG A 27 -5.84 -8.71 14.79
N LEU A 28 -6.14 -8.84 13.50
CA LEU A 28 -7.50 -9.00 13.00
C LEU A 28 -8.09 -10.34 13.45
N LYS A 29 -9.20 -10.29 14.19
CA LYS A 29 -9.96 -11.48 14.63
C LYS A 29 -11.17 -11.77 13.78
N ASP A 30 -12.00 -10.76 13.57
CA ASP A 30 -13.26 -10.93 12.87
C ASP A 30 -13.40 -9.84 11.79
N ALA A 31 -13.72 -10.26 10.58
CA ALA A 31 -14.19 -9.42 9.51
C ALA A 31 -15.62 -9.82 9.16
N THR A 32 -16.58 -9.00 9.58
CA THR A 32 -18.01 -9.26 9.40
C THR A 32 -18.53 -8.57 8.15
N TYR A 33 -18.97 -9.33 7.18
CA TYR A 33 -19.51 -8.82 5.93
C TYR A 33 -20.94 -8.30 6.07
N GLN A 34 -21.22 -7.16 5.45
CA GLN A 34 -22.52 -6.50 5.44
C GLN A 34 -22.91 -6.11 4.01
N LYS A 35 -24.16 -6.33 3.65
CA LYS A 35 -24.76 -5.89 2.39
C LYS A 35 -25.94 -4.98 2.68
N SER A 36 -25.93 -3.75 2.13
CA SER A 36 -26.96 -2.74 2.37
C SER A 36 -27.23 -2.45 3.87
N GLY A 37 -26.18 -2.52 4.70
CA GLY A 37 -26.28 -2.28 6.14
C GLY A 37 -26.73 -3.49 6.97
N GLN A 38 -27.08 -4.61 6.33
CA GLN A 38 -27.45 -5.85 7.00
C GLN A 38 -26.24 -6.80 7.10
N VAL A 39 -26.04 -7.40 8.28
CA VAL A 39 -25.05 -8.46 8.47
C VAL A 39 -25.57 -9.71 7.80
N THR A 40 -24.94 -10.14 6.71
CA THR A 40 -25.35 -11.35 5.98
C THR A 40 -24.47 -12.55 6.28
N GLY A 41 -23.22 -12.30 6.73
CA GLY A 41 -22.24 -13.36 7.00
C GLY A 41 -21.65 -14.04 5.76
N MET A 42 -22.00 -13.60 4.54
CA MET A 42 -21.66 -14.30 3.28
C MET A 42 -20.18 -14.37 2.97
N TYR A 43 -19.41 -13.37 3.35
CA TYR A 43 -17.95 -13.28 3.14
C TYR A 43 -17.22 -12.94 4.44
N ASN A 44 -17.68 -13.50 5.56
CA ASN A 44 -16.96 -13.36 6.81
C ASN A 44 -15.59 -14.03 6.74
N GLU A 45 -14.62 -13.43 7.44
CA GLU A 45 -13.32 -14.05 7.71
C GLU A 45 -13.02 -13.92 9.20
N ASN A 46 -12.70 -15.04 9.87
CA ASN A 46 -12.42 -15.05 11.31
C ASN A 46 -11.12 -15.81 11.57
N LEU A 47 -10.32 -15.32 12.51
CA LEU A 47 -9.00 -15.85 12.81
C LEU A 47 -8.77 -15.97 14.32
N SER A 48 -7.91 -16.91 14.68
CA SER A 48 -7.31 -16.99 16.01
C SER A 48 -5.80 -17.17 15.90
N TYR A 49 -5.07 -16.74 16.94
CA TYR A 49 -3.62 -16.72 16.93
C TYR A 49 -3.06 -17.30 18.21
N ASP A 50 -1.85 -17.84 18.13
CA ASP A 50 -1.04 -18.13 19.30
C ASP A 50 -0.34 -16.86 19.84
N LYS A 51 0.45 -17.03 20.90
CA LYS A 51 1.23 -15.93 21.50
C LYS A 51 2.32 -15.37 20.60
N ASN A 52 2.81 -16.14 19.62
CA ASN A 52 3.83 -15.72 18.66
C ASN A 52 3.22 -15.04 17.41
N GLY A 53 1.88 -14.97 17.33
CA GLY A 53 1.18 -14.43 16.15
C GLY A 53 1.05 -15.41 15.00
N ASN A 54 1.29 -16.71 15.22
CA ASN A 54 0.93 -17.72 14.23
C ASN A 54 -0.59 -17.87 14.17
N ILE A 55 -1.16 -17.99 12.97
CA ILE A 55 -2.58 -18.28 12.78
C ILE A 55 -2.85 -19.71 13.23
N MET A 56 -3.76 -19.90 14.18
CA MET A 56 -4.15 -21.24 14.67
C MET A 56 -5.39 -21.77 13.96
N ASN A 57 -6.34 -20.86 13.68
CA ASN A 57 -7.53 -21.20 12.91
C ASN A 57 -7.88 -20.01 12.01
N LEU A 58 -8.41 -20.33 10.83
CA LEU A 58 -8.98 -19.38 9.90
C LEU A 58 -10.26 -19.97 9.33
N SER A 59 -11.36 -19.20 9.39
CA SER A 59 -12.61 -19.62 8.74
C SER A 59 -13.10 -18.53 7.79
N ARG A 60 -13.63 -18.93 6.63
CA ARG A 60 -14.24 -18.05 5.62
C ARG A 60 -15.58 -18.59 5.18
N ASN A 61 -16.50 -17.67 4.95
CA ASN A 61 -17.73 -17.95 4.20
C ASN A 61 -17.60 -17.36 2.80
N GLY A 62 -18.19 -18.00 1.79
CA GLY A 62 -18.10 -17.56 0.40
C GLY A 62 -19.16 -18.17 -0.50
N ASP A 63 -18.87 -18.24 -1.81
CA ASP A 63 -19.66 -18.86 -2.88
C ASP A 63 -21.05 -18.27 -3.14
N ARG A 64 -21.56 -17.37 -2.29
CA ARG A 64 -22.86 -16.71 -2.48
C ARG A 64 -22.83 -15.29 -1.94
N ASP A 65 -23.58 -14.41 -2.59
CA ASP A 65 -23.89 -13.05 -2.12
C ASP A 65 -25.41 -12.88 -1.94
N GLU A 66 -26.11 -13.97 -1.67
CA GLU A 66 -27.56 -14.03 -1.48
C GLU A 66 -27.94 -14.09 0.00
N GLN A 67 -29.17 -13.70 0.34
CA GLN A 67 -29.53 -13.28 1.70
C GLN A 67 -29.74 -14.43 2.72
N TYR A 68 -29.64 -15.72 2.35
CA TYR A 68 -30.28 -16.73 3.19
C TYR A 68 -29.44 -17.83 3.84
N LEU A 69 -28.23 -18.13 3.40
CA LEU A 69 -27.38 -19.10 4.12
C LEU A 69 -25.92 -18.92 3.69
N PRO A 70 -25.04 -18.38 4.56
CA PRO A 70 -23.62 -18.34 4.28
C PRO A 70 -23.07 -19.78 4.13
N ILE A 71 -22.28 -19.99 3.08
CA ILE A 71 -21.56 -21.25 2.88
C ILE A 71 -20.17 -21.08 3.46
N GLN A 72 -19.77 -21.97 4.36
CA GLN A 72 -18.40 -22.03 4.84
C GLN A 72 -17.53 -22.65 3.75
N ILE A 73 -16.56 -21.87 3.24
CA ILE A 73 -15.62 -22.33 2.22
C ILE A 73 -14.28 -22.75 2.82
N ASP A 74 -13.95 -22.25 4.01
CA ASP A 74 -12.75 -22.60 4.76
C ASP A 74 -13.10 -22.79 6.24
N ASN A 75 -12.53 -23.84 6.83
CA ASN A 75 -12.47 -24.09 8.27
C ASN A 75 -11.11 -24.69 8.60
N LEU A 76 -10.08 -23.83 8.44
CA LEU A 76 -8.69 -24.24 8.47
C LEU A 76 -8.17 -24.36 9.89
N GLN A 77 -7.50 -25.47 10.18
CA GLN A 77 -6.74 -25.72 11.38
C GLN A 77 -5.26 -25.85 11.04
N TYR A 78 -4.41 -25.05 11.70
CA TYR A 78 -2.98 -24.96 11.42
C TYR A 78 -2.17 -25.80 12.41
N GLY A 79 -1.30 -26.65 11.91
CA GLY A 79 -0.37 -27.49 12.68
C GLY A 79 1.07 -27.00 12.52
N TYR A 80 1.75 -26.67 13.63
CA TYR A 80 3.13 -26.16 13.64
C TYR A 80 4.12 -27.19 14.19
N ALA A 81 5.36 -27.13 13.71
CA ALA A 81 6.43 -27.91 14.31
C ALA A 81 6.66 -27.52 15.79
N THR A 82 6.99 -28.48 16.62
CA THR A 82 7.20 -28.26 18.06
C THR A 82 8.24 -27.16 18.32
N ASN A 83 7.88 -26.19 19.14
CA ASN A 83 8.72 -25.02 19.48
C ASN A 83 9.21 -24.23 18.25
N SER A 84 8.40 -24.14 17.20
CA SER A 84 8.77 -23.47 15.94
C SER A 84 7.58 -22.69 15.37
N ASN A 85 7.88 -21.71 14.51
CA ASN A 85 6.89 -20.99 13.70
C ASN A 85 6.72 -21.62 12.31
N LYS A 86 7.38 -22.76 12.02
CA LYS A 86 7.24 -23.50 10.77
C LYS A 86 5.90 -24.20 10.75
N LEU A 87 5.08 -23.88 9.74
CA LEU A 87 3.78 -24.53 9.50
C LEU A 87 4.05 -25.90 8.88
N MET A 88 3.50 -26.96 9.48
CA MET A 88 3.68 -28.31 8.96
C MET A 88 2.45 -28.80 8.22
N SER A 89 1.26 -28.40 8.67
CA SER A 89 0.00 -28.82 8.04
C SER A 89 -1.10 -27.78 8.15
N VAL A 90 -2.01 -27.79 7.20
CA VAL A 90 -3.29 -27.07 7.24
C VAL A 90 -4.39 -28.04 6.85
N VAL A 91 -5.31 -28.28 7.76
CA VAL A 91 -6.46 -29.16 7.52
C VAL A 91 -7.71 -28.30 7.32
N ASP A 92 -8.42 -28.51 6.22
CA ASP A 92 -9.70 -27.86 5.98
C ASP A 92 -10.88 -28.78 6.36
N ASN A 93 -11.59 -28.40 7.42
CA ASN A 93 -12.76 -29.10 7.91
C ASN A 93 -14.07 -28.63 7.27
N SER A 94 -14.03 -27.73 6.28
CA SER A 94 -15.24 -27.26 5.57
C SER A 94 -15.77 -28.26 4.55
N ASN A 95 -14.90 -29.12 4.04
CA ASN A 95 -15.17 -30.03 2.91
C ASN A 95 -15.63 -29.28 1.64
N ASN A 96 -15.21 -28.01 1.46
CA ASN A 96 -15.53 -27.16 0.32
C ASN A 96 -14.27 -26.94 -0.54
N THR A 97 -14.42 -26.87 -1.86
CA THR A 97 -13.30 -26.73 -2.80
C THR A 97 -13.09 -25.29 -3.28
N SER A 98 -13.92 -24.34 -2.83
CA SER A 98 -13.90 -22.96 -3.31
C SER A 98 -12.88 -22.05 -2.62
N GLY A 99 -12.45 -22.43 -1.40
CA GLY A 99 -11.44 -21.73 -0.62
C GLY A 99 -10.05 -22.33 -0.78
N PHE A 100 -9.45 -22.64 0.36
CA PHE A 100 -8.21 -23.41 0.42
C PHE A 100 -8.41 -24.81 -0.15
N LYS A 101 -7.44 -25.28 -0.91
CA LYS A 101 -7.48 -26.64 -1.46
C LYS A 101 -6.61 -27.54 -0.61
N ASP A 102 -7.24 -28.33 0.26
CA ASP A 102 -6.58 -29.38 1.02
C ASP A 102 -6.26 -30.57 0.10
N GLY A 103 -5.08 -30.50 -0.53
CA GLY A 103 -4.61 -31.54 -1.49
C GLY A 103 -3.89 -32.71 -0.80
N ASN A 104 -3.53 -32.57 0.49
CA ASN A 104 -2.84 -33.58 1.27
C ASN A 104 -3.51 -33.80 2.62
N THR A 105 -4.31 -34.83 2.74
CA THR A 105 -5.10 -35.13 3.94
C THR A 105 -4.35 -35.95 4.98
N THR A 106 -3.06 -36.27 4.79
CA THR A 106 -2.28 -37.12 5.71
C THR A 106 -0.84 -36.65 5.88
N GLY A 107 -0.42 -36.53 7.14
CA GLY A 107 0.96 -36.11 7.49
C GLY A 107 1.22 -34.64 7.21
N ASP A 108 2.50 -34.29 7.06
CA ASP A 108 2.93 -32.91 6.84
C ASP A 108 2.69 -32.48 5.39
N ASP A 109 2.20 -31.27 5.19
CA ASP A 109 1.96 -30.64 3.88
C ASP A 109 3.21 -29.95 3.37
N TYR A 110 4.02 -29.40 4.29
CA TYR A 110 5.09 -28.47 3.98
C TYR A 110 6.45 -29.00 4.44
N VAL A 111 7.48 -28.73 3.64
CA VAL A 111 8.89 -28.97 3.98
C VAL A 111 9.66 -27.66 3.84
N TYR A 112 10.67 -27.48 4.67
CA TYR A 112 11.50 -26.26 4.71
C TYR A 112 12.98 -26.58 4.61
N ASP A 113 13.73 -25.65 4.00
CA ASP A 113 15.20 -25.68 4.04
C ASP A 113 15.76 -25.19 5.40
N ALA A 114 17.10 -25.15 5.50
CA ALA A 114 17.77 -24.67 6.69
C ALA A 114 17.57 -23.16 6.94
N ASN A 115 17.29 -22.39 5.88
CA ASN A 115 17.01 -20.95 5.94
C ASN A 115 15.55 -20.66 6.30
N GLY A 116 14.69 -21.69 6.42
CA GLY A 116 13.27 -21.54 6.70
C GLY A 116 12.43 -21.20 5.49
N ASN A 117 12.92 -21.37 4.29
CA ASN A 117 12.14 -21.25 3.06
C ASN A 117 11.36 -22.55 2.82
N MET A 118 10.08 -22.43 2.45
CA MET A 118 9.26 -23.59 2.08
C MET A 118 9.77 -24.20 0.78
N THR A 119 10.12 -25.49 0.80
CA THR A 119 10.66 -26.22 -0.37
C THR A 119 9.67 -27.18 -0.97
N VAL A 120 8.63 -27.57 -0.25
CA VAL A 120 7.52 -28.44 -0.71
C VAL A 120 6.21 -27.87 -0.21
N ASP A 121 5.20 -27.90 -1.06
CA ASP A 121 3.78 -27.65 -0.70
C ASP A 121 2.92 -28.71 -1.40
N LYS A 122 2.50 -29.72 -0.64
CA LYS A 122 1.74 -30.84 -1.20
C LYS A 122 0.31 -30.43 -1.55
N ASN A 123 -0.26 -29.43 -0.87
CA ASN A 123 -1.60 -28.92 -1.16
C ASN A 123 -1.68 -28.26 -2.55
N LYS A 124 -0.58 -27.68 -2.99
CA LYS A 124 -0.43 -27.09 -4.33
C LYS A 124 0.27 -28.02 -5.33
N ASN A 125 0.50 -29.30 -4.96
CA ASN A 125 1.28 -30.25 -5.74
C ASN A 125 2.71 -29.76 -6.09
N ILE A 126 3.31 -28.92 -5.26
CA ILE A 126 4.69 -28.46 -5.41
C ILE A 126 5.62 -29.52 -4.82
N THR A 127 6.40 -30.18 -5.69
CA THR A 127 7.32 -31.23 -5.28
C THR A 127 8.70 -30.69 -4.88
N SER A 128 9.07 -29.52 -5.37
CA SER A 128 10.34 -28.86 -4.99
C SER A 128 10.31 -27.38 -5.34
N ILE A 129 10.87 -26.54 -4.44
CA ILE A 129 11.22 -25.14 -4.72
C ILE A 129 12.72 -24.97 -4.49
N VAL A 130 13.43 -24.43 -5.47
CA VAL A 130 14.85 -24.11 -5.42
C VAL A 130 15.02 -22.60 -5.24
N TYR A 131 15.83 -22.19 -4.28
CA TYR A 131 16.06 -20.77 -3.96
C TYR A 131 17.49 -20.35 -4.30
N ASN A 132 17.68 -19.06 -4.57
CA ASN A 132 19.01 -18.45 -4.67
C ASN A 132 19.49 -17.93 -3.29
N HIS A 133 20.67 -17.29 -3.28
CA HIS A 133 21.26 -16.71 -2.07
C HIS A 133 20.47 -15.51 -1.48
N LEU A 134 19.50 -14.95 -2.20
CA LEU A 134 18.59 -13.92 -1.73
C LEU A 134 17.26 -14.51 -1.19
N ASN A 135 17.15 -15.83 -1.04
CA ASN A 135 15.93 -16.55 -0.71
C ASN A 135 14.79 -16.33 -1.73
N LEU A 136 15.10 -16.01 -2.97
CA LEU A 136 14.14 -15.91 -4.06
C LEU A 136 14.02 -17.25 -4.79
N PRO A 137 12.80 -17.74 -5.09
CA PRO A 137 12.61 -18.99 -5.81
C PRO A 137 13.14 -18.87 -7.25
N THR A 138 14.07 -19.70 -7.64
CA THR A 138 14.57 -19.77 -9.02
C THR A 138 13.89 -20.83 -9.86
N LYS A 139 13.34 -21.87 -9.19
CA LYS A 139 12.58 -22.92 -9.86
C LYS A 139 11.53 -23.50 -8.91
N ILE A 140 10.31 -23.69 -9.43
CA ILE A 140 9.23 -24.40 -8.75
C ILE A 140 8.84 -25.59 -9.63
N ILE A 141 8.78 -26.79 -9.07
CA ILE A 141 8.56 -28.05 -9.77
C ILE A 141 7.22 -28.66 -9.35
N PHE A 142 6.41 -29.00 -10.34
CA PHE A 142 5.14 -29.68 -10.22
C PHE A 142 5.20 -31.01 -10.99
N PRO A 143 4.34 -31.99 -10.72
CA PRO A 143 4.25 -33.21 -11.53
C PRO A 143 3.94 -32.94 -13.01
N THR A 144 3.24 -31.84 -13.30
CA THR A 144 2.77 -31.49 -14.66
C THR A 144 3.68 -30.50 -15.37
N GLY A 145 4.68 -29.92 -14.68
CA GLY A 145 5.55 -28.91 -15.27
C GLY A 145 6.43 -28.19 -14.27
N ASN A 146 6.92 -27.03 -14.66
CA ASN A 146 7.74 -26.21 -13.77
C ASN A 146 7.65 -24.73 -14.13
N ILE A 147 8.04 -23.88 -13.16
CA ILE A 147 8.21 -22.44 -13.35
C ILE A 147 9.66 -22.09 -13.02
N VAL A 148 10.32 -21.37 -13.91
CA VAL A 148 11.71 -20.92 -13.74
C VAL A 148 11.73 -19.40 -13.73
N TYR A 149 12.47 -18.82 -12.78
CA TYR A 149 12.63 -17.38 -12.64
C TYR A 149 14.08 -16.96 -12.81
N SER A 150 14.29 -15.83 -13.47
CA SER A 150 15.58 -15.15 -13.55
C SER A 150 15.50 -13.78 -12.92
N TYR A 151 16.52 -13.44 -12.13
CA TYR A 151 16.60 -12.18 -11.38
C TYR A 151 17.91 -11.44 -11.68
N THR A 152 17.90 -10.13 -11.47
CA THR A 152 19.14 -9.35 -11.36
C THR A 152 19.88 -9.70 -10.06
N ALA A 153 21.12 -9.24 -9.93
CA ALA A 153 21.89 -9.39 -8.68
C ALA A 153 21.24 -8.72 -7.47
N SER A 154 20.37 -7.71 -7.68
CA SER A 154 19.59 -7.03 -6.64
C SER A 154 18.23 -7.68 -6.34
N GLY A 155 17.91 -8.81 -6.99
CA GLY A 155 16.66 -9.54 -6.75
C GLY A 155 15.46 -9.08 -7.61
N GLN A 156 15.64 -8.16 -8.56
CA GLN A 156 14.56 -7.77 -9.46
C GLN A 156 14.28 -8.91 -10.45
N LYS A 157 13.03 -9.34 -10.55
CA LYS A 157 12.59 -10.36 -11.50
C LYS A 157 12.68 -9.82 -12.93
N MET A 158 13.40 -10.56 -13.78
CA MET A 158 13.62 -10.23 -15.19
C MET A 158 12.82 -11.13 -16.13
N GLN A 159 12.64 -12.40 -15.76
CA GLN A 159 11.97 -13.37 -16.60
C GLN A 159 11.28 -14.45 -15.77
N LYS A 160 10.14 -14.92 -16.26
CA LYS A 160 9.42 -16.09 -15.79
C LYS A 160 9.18 -17.03 -16.99
N ILE A 161 9.56 -18.28 -16.86
CA ILE A 161 9.32 -19.32 -17.87
C ILE A 161 8.45 -20.39 -17.23
N VAL A 162 7.25 -20.58 -17.77
CA VAL A 162 6.30 -21.62 -17.34
C VAL A 162 6.31 -22.73 -18.39
N THR A 163 6.57 -23.95 -17.96
CA THR A 163 6.46 -25.14 -18.80
C THR A 163 5.35 -26.05 -18.26
N GLU A 164 4.35 -26.32 -19.08
CA GLU A 164 3.24 -27.22 -18.78
C GLU A 164 3.11 -28.27 -19.89
N GLY A 165 3.47 -29.49 -19.58
CA GLY A 165 3.62 -30.54 -20.60
C GLY A 165 4.66 -30.14 -21.66
N THR A 166 4.20 -29.99 -22.91
CA THR A 166 5.03 -29.54 -24.05
C THR A 166 4.97 -28.04 -24.30
N ASN A 167 4.09 -27.31 -23.60
CA ASN A 167 3.88 -25.90 -23.81
C ASN A 167 4.83 -25.08 -22.92
N THR A 168 5.51 -24.10 -23.51
CA THR A 168 6.36 -23.17 -22.77
C THR A 168 5.90 -21.75 -23.03
N THR A 169 5.69 -21.00 -21.96
CA THR A 169 5.36 -19.57 -21.99
C THR A 169 6.46 -18.79 -21.29
N THR A 170 7.05 -17.84 -21.98
CA THR A 170 8.06 -16.94 -21.42
C THR A 170 7.47 -15.56 -21.20
N THR A 171 7.63 -15.03 -19.99
CA THR A 171 7.26 -13.64 -19.65
C THR A 171 8.52 -12.88 -19.30
N ASP A 172 8.82 -11.80 -20.03
CA ASP A 172 9.93 -10.88 -19.75
C ASP A 172 9.41 -9.61 -19.08
N TYR A 173 10.14 -9.14 -18.06
CA TYR A 173 9.82 -7.96 -17.24
C TYR A 173 10.89 -6.89 -17.49
N LEU A 174 10.56 -5.85 -18.23
CA LEU A 174 11.52 -4.81 -18.64
C LEU A 174 11.06 -3.43 -18.20
N GLY A 175 11.45 -2.99 -16.98
CA GLY A 175 11.11 -1.66 -16.49
C GLY A 175 9.59 -1.40 -16.38
N GLY A 176 8.83 -2.43 -16.00
CA GLY A 176 7.36 -2.39 -15.93
C GLY A 176 6.67 -2.85 -17.22
N TYR A 177 7.37 -2.94 -18.35
CA TYR A 177 6.84 -3.51 -19.58
C TYR A 177 6.82 -5.04 -19.49
N HIS A 178 5.68 -5.64 -19.86
CA HIS A 178 5.48 -7.09 -19.85
C HIS A 178 5.39 -7.63 -21.25
N TYR A 179 6.28 -8.55 -21.58
CA TYR A 179 6.26 -9.26 -22.85
C TYR A 179 5.96 -10.74 -22.62
N GLN A 180 5.08 -11.32 -23.41
CA GLN A 180 4.86 -12.76 -23.42
C GLN A 180 5.26 -13.33 -24.77
N ASN A 181 6.18 -14.30 -24.75
CA ASN A 181 6.76 -14.89 -25.97
C ASN A 181 7.21 -13.80 -26.96
N THR A 182 7.95 -12.81 -26.48
CA THR A 182 8.47 -11.64 -27.21
C THR A 182 7.42 -10.59 -27.66
N VAL A 183 6.13 -10.82 -27.43
CA VAL A 183 5.07 -9.89 -27.77
C VAL A 183 4.71 -9.03 -26.55
N LEU A 184 4.79 -7.71 -26.69
CA LEU A 184 4.35 -6.76 -25.65
C LEU A 184 2.88 -7.02 -25.32
N GLN A 185 2.58 -7.23 -24.03
CA GLN A 185 1.23 -7.42 -23.54
C GLN A 185 0.65 -6.12 -22.97
N PHE A 186 1.40 -5.48 -22.09
CA PHE A 186 1.01 -4.21 -21.49
C PHE A 186 2.23 -3.51 -20.86
N PHE A 187 2.02 -2.23 -20.53
CA PHE A 187 2.92 -1.44 -19.67
C PHE A 187 2.09 -0.54 -18.73
N PRO A 188 2.58 -0.27 -17.51
CA PRO A 188 1.82 0.47 -16.51
C PRO A 188 1.71 1.96 -16.84
N THR A 189 0.63 2.58 -16.35
CA THR A 189 0.44 4.02 -16.23
C THR A 189 0.09 4.37 -14.78
N VAL A 190 0.03 5.65 -14.44
CA VAL A 190 -0.35 6.09 -13.08
C VAL A 190 -1.76 5.61 -12.70
N GLU A 191 -2.70 5.63 -13.66
CA GLU A 191 -4.09 5.26 -13.42
C GLU A 191 -4.43 3.80 -13.75
N GLY A 192 -3.45 3.02 -14.25
CA GLY A 192 -3.72 1.64 -14.65
C GLY A 192 -2.65 1.10 -15.60
N TYR A 193 -3.00 0.79 -16.85
CA TYR A 193 -2.04 0.27 -17.83
C TYR A 193 -2.51 0.51 -19.26
N VAL A 194 -1.56 0.50 -20.18
CA VAL A 194 -1.85 0.43 -21.63
C VAL A 194 -1.73 -1.02 -22.06
N LYS A 195 -2.83 -1.57 -22.51
CA LYS A 195 -2.87 -2.92 -23.09
C LYS A 195 -2.48 -2.87 -24.55
N ASN A 196 -1.65 -3.82 -24.97
CA ASN A 196 -1.46 -4.14 -26.38
C ASN A 196 -2.34 -5.33 -26.78
N THR A 197 -3.01 -5.20 -27.91
CA THR A 197 -3.68 -6.32 -28.58
C THR A 197 -3.00 -6.50 -29.92
N SER A 198 -2.19 -7.54 -30.04
CA SER A 198 -1.47 -7.88 -31.28
C SER A 198 -2.29 -8.88 -32.09
N VAL A 199 -2.65 -8.51 -33.32
CA VAL A 199 -3.35 -9.38 -34.27
C VAL A 199 -2.52 -9.46 -35.54
N SER A 200 -2.07 -10.67 -35.89
CA SER A 200 -1.22 -10.91 -37.07
C SER A 200 -0.01 -9.97 -37.16
N GLY A 201 0.62 -9.68 -36.03
CA GLY A 201 1.78 -8.80 -35.93
C GLY A 201 1.49 -7.30 -35.93
N THR A 202 0.22 -6.89 -36.04
CA THR A 202 -0.18 -5.49 -35.92
C THR A 202 -0.62 -5.21 -34.48
N ASN A 203 0.04 -4.24 -33.85
CA ASN A 203 -0.25 -3.83 -32.47
C ASN A 203 -1.35 -2.79 -32.43
N SER A 204 -2.30 -2.95 -31.50
CA SER A 204 -3.32 -1.99 -31.15
C SER A 204 -3.29 -1.71 -29.66
N TYR A 205 -3.30 -0.45 -29.26
CA TYR A 205 -3.15 -0.01 -27.88
C TYR A 205 -4.44 0.54 -27.33
N SER A 206 -4.80 0.13 -26.11
CA SER A 206 -5.94 0.66 -25.38
C SER A 206 -5.58 1.00 -23.95
N TYR A 207 -6.05 2.15 -23.46
CA TYR A 207 -5.92 2.52 -22.06
C TYR A 207 -6.91 1.74 -21.22
N VAL A 208 -6.41 1.15 -20.14
CA VAL A 208 -7.21 0.50 -19.11
C VAL A 208 -6.96 1.24 -17.79
N PHE A 209 -8.04 1.65 -17.16
CA PHE A 209 -8.01 2.36 -15.89
C PHE A 209 -8.34 1.39 -14.76
N ASN A 210 -7.59 1.47 -13.67
CA ASN A 210 -7.82 0.69 -12.46
C ASN A 210 -8.43 1.57 -11.37
N TYR A 211 -9.57 1.16 -10.85
CA TYR A 211 -10.07 1.69 -9.59
C TYR A 211 -9.51 0.84 -8.44
N THR A 212 -8.67 1.43 -7.61
CA THR A 212 -8.03 0.76 -6.47
C THR A 212 -8.63 1.27 -5.16
N ASP A 213 -8.58 0.44 -4.12
CA ASP A 213 -8.89 0.88 -2.77
C ASP A 213 -7.65 1.45 -2.06
N HIS A 214 -7.81 1.84 -0.80
CA HIS A 214 -6.75 2.45 0.03
C HIS A 214 -5.54 1.55 0.30
N LEU A 215 -5.62 0.25 0.02
CA LEU A 215 -4.52 -0.71 0.12
C LEU A 215 -3.90 -1.03 -1.25
N GLY A 216 -4.30 -0.31 -2.31
CA GLY A 216 -3.85 -0.60 -3.66
C GLY A 216 -4.50 -1.84 -4.30
N ASN A 217 -5.54 -2.42 -3.68
CA ASN A 217 -6.25 -3.54 -4.27
C ASN A 217 -7.00 -3.11 -5.52
N VAL A 218 -6.73 -3.74 -6.66
CA VAL A 218 -7.45 -3.47 -7.91
C VAL A 218 -8.87 -4.01 -7.78
N ARG A 219 -9.85 -3.12 -7.69
CA ARG A 219 -11.27 -3.45 -7.51
C ARG A 219 -12.01 -3.56 -8.83
N ILE A 220 -11.74 -2.64 -9.75
CA ILE A 220 -12.36 -2.60 -11.08
C ILE A 220 -11.28 -2.19 -12.07
N SER A 221 -11.17 -2.92 -13.18
CA SER A 221 -10.44 -2.49 -14.37
C SER A 221 -11.44 -2.19 -15.47
N TYR A 222 -11.34 -1.02 -16.12
CA TYR A 222 -12.27 -0.62 -17.17
C TYR A 222 -11.56 0.13 -18.30
N THR A 223 -12.17 0.11 -19.47
CA THR A 223 -11.70 0.83 -20.64
C THR A 223 -12.85 1.56 -21.31
N GLN A 224 -12.53 2.54 -22.14
CA GLN A 224 -13.50 3.18 -23.02
C GLN A 224 -13.57 2.42 -24.34
N ASN A 225 -14.77 2.02 -24.76
CA ASN A 225 -14.98 1.47 -26.09
C ASN A 225 -14.88 2.61 -27.11
N PRO A 226 -13.91 2.59 -28.04
CA PRO A 226 -13.68 3.70 -28.97
C PRO A 226 -14.82 3.89 -29.98
N SER A 227 -15.60 2.84 -30.25
CA SER A 227 -16.69 2.90 -31.23
C SER A 227 -18.01 3.44 -30.67
N THR A 228 -18.30 3.14 -29.39
CA THR A 228 -19.55 3.52 -28.72
C THR A 228 -19.37 4.63 -27.70
N ASN A 229 -18.14 5.01 -27.40
CA ASN A 229 -17.77 5.98 -26.35
C ASN A 229 -18.31 5.62 -24.94
N THR A 230 -18.63 4.34 -24.72
CA THR A 230 -19.12 3.82 -23.44
C THR A 230 -18.00 3.17 -22.64
N LEU A 231 -18.13 3.19 -21.31
CA LEU A 231 -17.19 2.48 -20.42
C LEU A 231 -17.54 0.99 -20.39
N THR A 232 -16.52 0.16 -20.54
CA THR A 232 -16.62 -1.30 -20.45
C THR A 232 -15.79 -1.78 -19.25
N ILE A 233 -16.41 -2.48 -18.32
CA ILE A 233 -15.72 -3.13 -17.21
C ILE A 233 -15.05 -4.39 -17.75
N LEU A 234 -13.74 -4.50 -17.57
CA LEU A 234 -12.94 -5.65 -18.00
C LEU A 234 -12.78 -6.69 -16.89
N ASP A 235 -12.67 -6.21 -15.65
CA ASP A 235 -12.45 -7.06 -14.48
C ASP A 235 -13.02 -6.39 -13.22
N GLU A 236 -13.59 -7.20 -12.33
CA GLU A 236 -14.11 -6.76 -11.05
C GLU A 236 -13.67 -7.73 -9.96
N ASN A 237 -13.02 -7.22 -8.90
CA ASN A 237 -12.44 -8.04 -7.85
C ASN A 237 -12.92 -7.61 -6.47
N SER A 238 -13.23 -8.59 -5.64
CA SER A 238 -13.43 -8.44 -4.21
C SER A 238 -12.51 -9.41 -3.48
N TYR A 239 -12.01 -8.98 -2.31
CA TYR A 239 -11.03 -9.75 -1.54
C TYR A 239 -11.48 -9.87 -0.10
N TYR A 240 -11.15 -11.01 0.53
CA TYR A 240 -11.11 -11.13 1.97
C TYR A 240 -9.99 -10.24 2.54
N PRO A 241 -10.02 -9.92 3.81
CA PRO A 241 -8.96 -9.12 4.46
C PRO A 241 -7.55 -9.59 4.17
N PHE A 242 -7.30 -10.90 4.25
CA PHE A 242 -5.98 -11.49 3.95
C PHE A 242 -5.74 -11.76 2.45
N GLY A 243 -6.55 -11.19 1.56
CA GLY A 243 -6.25 -11.12 0.13
C GLY A 243 -6.74 -12.27 -0.73
N LEU A 244 -7.36 -13.31 -0.15
CA LEU A 244 -8.03 -14.32 -0.97
C LEU A 244 -9.15 -13.64 -1.77
N LYS A 245 -9.22 -13.94 -3.06
CA LYS A 245 -10.21 -13.37 -3.96
C LYS A 245 -11.58 -14.06 -3.77
N HIS A 246 -12.67 -13.26 -3.75
CA HIS A 246 -14.03 -13.85 -3.75
C HIS A 246 -14.32 -14.53 -5.07
N THR A 247 -14.99 -15.69 -5.03
CA THR A 247 -15.26 -16.51 -6.22
C THR A 247 -16.45 -16.01 -7.05
N VAL A 248 -17.54 -15.59 -6.42
CA VAL A 248 -18.83 -15.34 -7.09
C VAL A 248 -19.05 -13.86 -7.46
N SER A 249 -18.32 -12.93 -6.87
CA SER A 249 -18.53 -11.50 -7.12
C SER A 249 -17.72 -10.95 -8.28
N ASN A 250 -17.00 -11.78 -8.99
CA ASN A 250 -16.01 -11.37 -9.98
C ASN A 250 -16.55 -11.60 -11.39
N THR A 251 -16.98 -10.51 -12.05
CA THR A 251 -17.31 -10.56 -13.47
C THR A 251 -16.02 -10.40 -14.26
N VAL A 252 -15.56 -11.47 -14.90
CA VAL A 252 -14.44 -11.38 -15.86
C VAL A 252 -15.05 -11.29 -17.24
N VAL A 253 -14.80 -10.19 -17.92
CA VAL A 253 -15.09 -10.08 -19.36
C VAL A 253 -13.99 -10.81 -20.12
N GLN A 254 -14.39 -11.71 -21.02
CA GLN A 254 -13.46 -12.57 -21.77
C GLN A 254 -12.23 -11.83 -22.32
N GLY A 255 -11.06 -12.41 -22.10
CA GLY A 255 -9.83 -12.07 -22.80
C GLY A 255 -8.88 -11.13 -22.08
N GLN A 256 -9.02 -10.94 -20.78
CA GLN A 256 -8.12 -10.07 -20.01
C GLN A 256 -7.70 -10.74 -18.71
N ASP A 257 -6.46 -11.16 -18.68
CA ASP A 257 -5.86 -11.69 -17.46
C ASP A 257 -4.75 -10.74 -16.96
N TYR A 258 -5.17 -9.53 -16.52
CA TYR A 258 -4.27 -8.63 -15.84
C TYR A 258 -4.00 -9.18 -14.45
N LYS A 259 -2.76 -9.61 -14.21
CA LYS A 259 -2.39 -10.36 -13.01
C LYS A 259 -2.18 -9.50 -11.75
N TYR A 260 -2.08 -8.18 -11.87
CA TYR A 260 -1.91 -7.31 -10.71
C TYR A 260 -3.24 -7.07 -10.01
N LYS A 261 -3.39 -7.62 -8.79
CA LYS A 261 -4.69 -7.73 -8.09
C LYS A 261 -4.62 -7.15 -6.67
N TYR A 262 -4.44 -8.01 -5.66
CA TYR A 262 -4.36 -7.65 -4.24
C TYR A 262 -3.09 -6.82 -3.99
N ASN A 263 -3.23 -5.67 -3.33
CA ASN A 263 -2.17 -4.67 -3.09
C ASN A 263 -1.40 -4.25 -4.36
N GLY A 264 -2.01 -4.39 -5.53
CA GLY A 264 -1.34 -4.14 -6.80
C GLY A 264 -0.21 -5.14 -7.12
N LYS A 265 -0.17 -6.31 -6.47
CA LYS A 265 0.85 -7.35 -6.67
C LYS A 265 0.43 -8.34 -7.73
N GLU A 266 1.44 -8.92 -8.41
CA GLU A 266 1.23 -9.94 -9.44
C GLU A 266 0.75 -11.25 -8.79
N LEU A 267 -0.46 -11.68 -9.15
CA LEU A 267 -0.94 -13.02 -8.85
C LEU A 267 -0.31 -14.01 -9.83
N GLN A 268 0.44 -14.95 -9.34
CA GLN A 268 1.01 -16.05 -10.09
C GLN A 268 0.15 -17.29 -9.87
N ASP A 269 -0.72 -17.59 -10.82
CA ASP A 269 -1.70 -18.68 -10.74
C ASP A 269 -1.39 -19.86 -11.67
N GLU A 270 -0.28 -19.78 -12.40
CA GLU A 270 0.17 -20.82 -13.32
C GLU A 270 0.39 -22.14 -12.55
N LEU A 271 0.02 -23.25 -13.15
CA LEU A 271 0.11 -24.61 -12.58
C LEU A 271 -0.59 -24.74 -11.19
N GLY A 272 -1.50 -23.80 -10.85
CA GLY A 272 -2.19 -23.79 -9.56
C GLY A 272 -1.38 -23.18 -8.43
N LEU A 273 -0.30 -22.44 -8.71
CA LEU A 273 0.58 -21.81 -7.73
C LEU A 273 -0.17 -20.84 -6.79
N ASN A 274 -0.99 -19.93 -7.33
CA ASN A 274 -1.84 -18.99 -6.60
C ASN A 274 -1.11 -18.19 -5.49
N LEU A 275 0.06 -17.62 -5.80
CA LEU A 275 0.84 -16.78 -4.90
C LEU A 275 0.89 -15.34 -5.39
N TYR A 276 0.92 -14.39 -4.48
CA TYR A 276 1.22 -12.98 -4.81
C TYR A 276 2.72 -12.71 -4.70
N ASP A 277 3.31 -12.19 -5.77
CA ASP A 277 4.72 -11.79 -5.81
C ASP A 277 4.88 -10.36 -5.27
N TYR A 278 5.52 -10.23 -4.11
CA TYR A 278 5.84 -8.93 -3.49
C TYR A 278 7.27 -8.45 -3.79
N GLY A 279 8.03 -9.22 -4.57
CA GLY A 279 9.43 -8.96 -4.88
C GLY A 279 10.37 -9.78 -4.00
N ALA A 280 10.52 -9.45 -2.73
CA ALA A 280 11.39 -10.19 -1.83
C ALA A 280 10.82 -11.52 -1.34
N ARG A 281 9.49 -11.66 -1.30
CA ARG A 281 8.79 -12.88 -0.86
C ARG A 281 7.53 -13.13 -1.68
N ASN A 282 7.08 -14.39 -1.65
CA ASN A 282 5.79 -14.80 -2.20
C ASN A 282 4.77 -14.99 -1.08
N TYR A 283 3.60 -14.37 -1.23
CA TYR A 283 2.52 -14.36 -0.25
C TYR A 283 1.44 -15.39 -0.58
N MET A 284 1.02 -16.16 0.41
CA MET A 284 0.00 -17.20 0.34
C MET A 284 -1.30 -16.69 0.93
N ALA A 285 -2.14 -16.04 0.09
CA ALA A 285 -3.39 -15.41 0.54
C ALA A 285 -4.46 -16.44 0.99
N ASP A 286 -4.38 -17.66 0.51
CA ASP A 286 -5.24 -18.77 0.89
C ASP A 286 -5.07 -19.14 2.37
N ILE A 287 -3.84 -19.08 2.89
CA ILE A 287 -3.52 -19.39 4.29
C ILE A 287 -3.02 -18.17 5.10
N GLY A 288 -3.02 -16.97 4.51
CA GLY A 288 -2.76 -15.72 5.20
C GLY A 288 -1.33 -15.51 5.70
N ARG A 289 -0.31 -16.12 5.05
CA ARG A 289 1.08 -16.06 5.51
C ARG A 289 2.12 -16.09 4.38
N TRP A 290 3.37 -15.78 4.73
CA TRP A 290 4.52 -15.94 3.86
C TRP A 290 5.02 -17.39 3.81
N GLY A 291 5.54 -17.80 2.65
CA GLY A 291 6.22 -19.09 2.45
C GLY A 291 7.69 -19.11 2.88
N SER A 292 8.28 -17.95 3.18
CA SER A 292 9.67 -17.79 3.63
C SER A 292 9.78 -16.84 4.81
N ILE A 293 10.89 -16.93 5.54
CA ILE A 293 11.18 -16.05 6.68
C ILE A 293 11.38 -14.62 6.19
N ASP A 294 10.92 -13.66 6.99
CA ASP A 294 11.23 -12.26 6.81
C ASP A 294 12.72 -12.00 7.01
N ASN A 295 13.38 -11.43 6.01
CA ASN A 295 14.80 -11.05 6.10
C ASN A 295 15.07 -10.03 7.21
N LYS A 296 14.00 -9.38 7.72
CA LYS A 296 14.05 -8.40 8.82
C LYS A 296 13.30 -8.86 10.07
N SER A 297 13.06 -10.15 10.20
CA SER A 297 12.37 -10.76 11.36
C SER A 297 12.97 -10.38 12.71
N GLU A 298 14.26 -10.06 12.78
CA GLU A 298 14.93 -9.57 13.99
C GLU A 298 14.34 -8.24 14.50
N LYS A 299 13.69 -7.45 13.64
CA LYS A 299 13.00 -6.22 14.03
C LYS A 299 11.65 -6.50 14.69
N TYR A 300 11.07 -7.68 14.46
CA TYR A 300 9.70 -8.04 14.86
C TYR A 300 9.69 -9.24 15.82
N VAL A 301 10.53 -9.22 16.84
CA VAL A 301 10.72 -10.34 17.78
C VAL A 301 9.45 -10.81 18.49
N SER A 302 8.40 -10.00 18.52
CA SER A 302 7.09 -10.34 19.10
C SER A 302 6.14 -11.01 18.11
N LEU A 303 6.53 -11.16 16.84
CA LEU A 303 5.71 -11.72 15.77
C LEU A 303 6.38 -12.93 15.13
N SER A 304 5.57 -13.82 14.59
CA SER A 304 6.07 -14.92 13.77
C SER A 304 6.85 -14.39 12.56
N PRO A 305 8.02 -14.93 12.21
CA PRO A 305 8.77 -14.48 11.03
C PRO A 305 8.06 -14.76 9.70
N TYR A 306 6.93 -15.46 9.73
CA TYR A 306 6.08 -15.74 8.58
C TYR A 306 4.77 -14.95 8.58
N HIS A 307 4.57 -14.02 9.51
CA HIS A 307 3.35 -13.22 9.58
C HIS A 307 3.23 -12.28 8.39
N TYR A 308 2.02 -12.06 7.89
CA TYR A 308 1.74 -11.05 6.88
C TYR A 308 1.17 -9.79 7.54
N ALA A 309 1.74 -8.63 7.20
CA ALA A 309 1.25 -7.30 7.59
C ALA A 309 0.87 -7.20 9.09
N GLY A 310 1.71 -7.75 10.00
CA GLY A 310 1.46 -7.73 11.44
C GLY A 310 0.15 -8.44 11.88
N ASN A 311 -0.39 -9.34 11.07
CA ASN A 311 -1.71 -9.94 11.21
C ASN A 311 -2.87 -8.91 11.20
N ASN A 312 -2.67 -7.76 10.56
CA ASN A 312 -3.67 -6.70 10.41
C ASN A 312 -3.64 -6.10 9.00
N PRO A 313 -4.00 -6.88 7.97
CA PRO A 313 -3.87 -6.48 6.56
C PRO A 313 -4.87 -5.40 6.12
N ILE A 314 -5.74 -4.92 7.02
CA ILE A 314 -6.65 -3.80 6.76
C ILE A 314 -5.99 -2.46 7.07
N LEU A 315 -5.08 -2.49 8.03
CA LEU A 315 -4.37 -1.30 8.50
C LEU A 315 -2.97 -1.22 7.89
N TYR A 316 -2.35 -2.37 7.61
CA TYR A 316 -0.96 -2.51 7.22
C TYR A 316 -0.82 -3.11 5.84
N LEU A 317 0.16 -2.61 5.10
CA LEU A 317 0.57 -3.07 3.78
C LEU A 317 2.06 -3.39 3.80
N ASP A 318 2.44 -4.57 3.35
CA ASP A 318 3.83 -4.87 3.03
C ASP A 318 4.10 -4.41 1.59
N VAL A 319 5.05 -3.49 1.39
CA VAL A 319 5.26 -2.86 0.10
C VAL A 319 6.11 -3.69 -0.84
N ASP A 320 7.13 -4.37 -0.31
CA ASP A 320 8.15 -5.06 -1.10
C ASP A 320 8.44 -6.50 -0.63
N GLY A 321 7.69 -6.96 0.37
CA GLY A 321 7.93 -8.24 1.01
C GLY A 321 9.09 -8.24 2.03
N ASN A 322 9.58 -7.07 2.47
CA ASN A 322 10.67 -6.94 3.45
C ASN A 322 10.41 -5.95 4.57
N GLU A 323 9.69 -4.85 4.32
CA GLU A 323 9.61 -3.78 5.29
C GLU A 323 8.20 -3.32 5.62
N PHE A 324 8.00 -3.51 6.87
CA PHE A 324 7.08 -2.80 7.70
C PHE A 324 7.95 -2.03 8.69
N THR A 325 8.25 -0.72 8.48
CA THR A 325 9.03 0.02 9.47
C THR A 325 8.14 0.35 10.66
N GLU A 326 8.45 -0.24 11.81
CA GLU A 326 7.62 -0.18 13.02
C GLU A 326 7.38 1.27 13.47
N ASP A 327 8.38 2.12 13.42
CA ASP A 327 8.26 3.51 13.86
C ASP A 327 7.47 4.37 12.88
N ALA A 328 7.67 4.24 11.58
CA ALA A 328 6.89 4.97 10.58
C ALA A 328 5.40 4.62 10.69
N TRP A 329 5.09 3.33 10.77
CA TRP A 329 3.71 2.88 10.88
C TRP A 329 3.04 3.22 12.21
N LYS A 330 3.77 3.27 13.31
CA LYS A 330 3.26 3.74 14.59
C LYS A 330 2.74 5.18 14.49
N TRP A 331 3.46 6.06 13.81
CA TRP A 331 3.04 7.43 13.58
C TRP A 331 1.90 7.54 12.57
N VAL A 332 1.99 6.82 11.46
CA VAL A 332 0.93 6.74 10.45
C VAL A 332 -0.37 6.21 11.06
N ASN A 333 -0.31 5.20 11.91
CA ASN A 333 -1.48 4.64 12.59
C ASN A 333 -2.13 5.63 13.55
N ARG A 334 -1.33 6.38 14.31
CA ARG A 334 -1.84 7.47 15.15
C ARG A 334 -2.55 8.53 14.32
N LEU A 335 -1.97 8.91 13.18
CA LEU A 335 -2.56 9.87 12.25
C LEU A 335 -3.88 9.34 11.68
N ILE A 336 -3.92 8.12 11.18
CA ILE A 336 -5.14 7.50 10.62
C ILE A 336 -6.23 7.34 11.70
N ALA A 337 -5.87 6.96 12.92
CA ALA A 337 -6.82 6.88 14.04
C ALA A 337 -7.41 8.26 14.38
N ASP A 338 -6.59 9.30 14.39
CA ASP A 338 -7.06 10.68 14.63
C ASP A 338 -7.94 11.19 13.48
N ILE A 339 -7.60 10.92 12.22
CA ILE A 339 -8.45 11.19 11.05
C ILE A 339 -9.84 10.57 11.24
N ASN A 340 -9.89 9.28 11.60
CA ASN A 340 -11.15 8.58 11.81
C ASN A 340 -11.99 9.25 12.93
N SER A 341 -11.34 9.56 14.06
CA SER A 341 -12.00 10.20 15.19
C SER A 341 -12.57 11.58 14.85
N ARG A 342 -11.80 12.39 14.10
CA ARG A 342 -12.24 13.71 13.63
C ARG A 342 -13.39 13.61 12.63
N GLN A 343 -13.31 12.70 11.68
CA GLN A 343 -14.39 12.46 10.70
C GLN A 343 -15.68 12.00 11.39
N GLU A 344 -15.60 11.14 12.41
CA GLU A 344 -16.77 10.73 13.20
C GLU A 344 -17.41 11.91 13.92
N LYS A 345 -16.60 12.75 14.59
CA LYS A 345 -17.08 13.97 15.28
C LYS A 345 -17.70 14.97 14.31
N ASN A 346 -17.04 15.21 13.18
CA ASN A 346 -17.55 16.09 12.14
C ASN A 346 -18.88 15.59 11.58
N ASN A 347 -18.98 14.29 11.27
CA ASN A 347 -20.20 13.68 10.75
C ASN A 347 -21.36 13.71 11.76
N SER A 348 -21.08 13.50 13.04
CA SER A 348 -22.06 13.67 14.12
C SER A 348 -22.59 15.11 14.18
N SER A 349 -21.67 16.09 14.18
CA SER A 349 -22.03 17.51 14.19
C SER A 349 -22.81 17.93 12.93
N ILE A 350 -22.44 17.40 11.76
CA ILE A 350 -23.19 17.63 10.51
C ILE A 350 -24.61 17.07 10.62
N ALA A 351 -24.76 15.88 11.19
CA ALA A 351 -26.08 15.29 11.41
C ALA A 351 -26.96 16.14 12.37
N ASP A 352 -26.36 16.62 13.47
CA ASP A 352 -27.02 17.49 14.43
C ASP A 352 -27.48 18.82 13.81
N TYR A 353 -26.62 19.44 12.97
CA TYR A 353 -27.02 20.68 12.29
C TYR A 353 -28.12 20.43 11.26
N LYS A 354 -28.10 19.31 10.54
CA LYS A 354 -29.15 18.93 9.59
C LYS A 354 -30.47 18.66 10.31
N ALA A 355 -30.45 18.02 11.47
CA ALA A 355 -31.66 17.82 12.32
C ALA A 355 -32.25 19.15 12.75
N LYS A 356 -31.42 20.08 13.26
CA LYS A 356 -31.87 21.45 13.67
C LYS A 356 -32.48 22.23 12.51
N ILE A 357 -31.94 22.10 11.29
CA ILE A 357 -32.51 22.72 10.10
C ILE A 357 -33.89 22.11 9.78
N ALA A 358 -34.06 20.80 9.93
CA ALA A 358 -35.30 20.09 9.68
C ALA A 358 -36.40 20.44 10.73
N GLU A 359 -35.99 20.69 11.97
CA GLU A 359 -36.88 21.17 13.05
C GLU A 359 -37.33 22.62 12.85
N GLY A 360 -36.61 23.37 11.99
CA GLY A 360 -36.90 24.77 11.70
C GLY A 360 -36.03 25.75 12.47
N GLY A 361 -35.97 26.99 12.00
CA GLY A 361 -35.23 28.09 12.63
C GLY A 361 -35.37 29.37 11.83
N SER A 362 -34.87 30.49 12.39
CA SER A 362 -34.80 31.73 11.61
C SER A 362 -33.78 31.58 10.44
N ASP A 363 -33.95 32.35 9.37
CA ASP A 363 -33.06 32.37 8.22
C ASP A 363 -31.59 32.55 8.62
N ARG A 364 -31.33 33.39 9.62
CA ARG A 364 -29.99 33.63 10.16
C ARG A 364 -29.41 32.39 10.85
N GLN A 365 -30.22 31.64 11.57
CA GLN A 365 -29.78 30.39 12.21
C GLN A 365 -29.51 29.31 11.20
N ILE A 366 -30.39 29.13 10.21
CA ILE A 366 -30.24 28.18 9.11
C ILE A 366 -28.97 28.49 8.30
N ALA A 367 -28.73 29.76 7.94
CA ALA A 367 -27.52 30.18 7.25
C ALA A 367 -26.24 29.85 8.04
N ARG A 368 -26.25 30.06 9.38
CA ARG A 368 -25.13 29.70 10.26
C ARG A 368 -24.89 28.19 10.28
N TRP A 369 -25.96 27.39 10.43
CA TRP A 369 -25.84 25.92 10.44
C TRP A 369 -25.32 25.39 9.10
N ASN A 370 -25.80 25.91 7.98
CA ASN A 370 -25.28 25.55 6.65
C ASN A 370 -23.79 25.92 6.48
N LYS A 371 -23.36 27.09 6.99
CA LYS A 371 -21.94 27.48 6.99
C LYS A 371 -21.10 26.47 7.77
N ASN A 372 -21.58 26.04 8.94
CA ASN A 372 -20.88 25.03 9.76
C ASN A 372 -20.81 23.66 9.05
N ILE A 373 -21.91 23.22 8.43
CA ILE A 373 -21.94 21.98 7.64
C ILE A 373 -20.91 22.04 6.52
N ASN A 374 -20.85 23.13 5.76
CA ASN A 374 -19.91 23.31 4.67
C ASN A 374 -18.45 23.28 5.16
N SER A 375 -18.15 23.94 6.28
CA SER A 375 -16.82 23.92 6.89
C SER A 375 -16.41 22.52 7.35
N LEU A 376 -17.29 21.80 8.04
CA LEU A 376 -17.01 20.42 8.49
C LEU A 376 -16.87 19.44 7.32
N THR A 377 -17.64 19.66 6.25
CA THR A 377 -17.53 18.86 5.02
C THR A 377 -16.20 19.10 4.32
N ALA A 378 -15.76 20.36 4.23
CA ALA A 378 -14.45 20.70 3.68
C ALA A 378 -13.32 20.10 4.53
N ASN A 379 -13.41 20.17 5.87
CA ASN A 379 -12.44 19.52 6.76
C ASN A 379 -12.39 18.00 6.54
N ASN A 380 -13.53 17.34 6.36
CA ASN A 380 -13.57 15.91 6.08
C ASN A 380 -12.90 15.56 4.74
N ALA A 381 -13.06 16.41 3.72
CA ALA A 381 -12.40 16.24 2.43
C ALA A 381 -10.87 16.34 2.56
N GLU A 382 -10.37 17.32 3.34
CA GLU A 382 -8.94 17.49 3.58
C GLU A 382 -8.34 16.35 4.42
N LEU A 383 -9.09 15.83 5.41
CA LEU A 383 -8.71 14.62 6.15
C LEU A 383 -8.60 13.40 5.21
N GLU A 384 -9.50 13.29 4.23
CA GLU A 384 -9.42 12.19 3.25
C GLU A 384 -8.28 12.39 2.27
N THR A 385 -7.97 13.62 1.86
CA THR A 385 -6.77 13.97 1.09
C THR A 385 -5.50 13.52 1.83
N THR A 386 -5.39 13.82 3.13
CA THR A 386 -4.27 13.36 3.98
C THR A 386 -4.12 11.85 3.98
N ARG A 387 -5.23 11.13 4.04
CA ARG A 387 -5.25 9.67 3.96
C ARG A 387 -4.72 9.17 2.61
N GLY A 388 -5.17 9.79 1.52
CA GLY A 388 -4.75 9.46 0.15
C GLY A 388 -3.25 9.72 -0.07
N GLU A 389 -2.73 10.84 0.41
CA GLU A 389 -1.29 11.17 0.36
C GLU A 389 -0.45 10.15 1.14
N THR A 390 -0.90 9.79 2.36
CA THR A 390 -0.25 8.74 3.17
C THR A 390 -0.24 7.39 2.46
N ALA A 391 -1.33 7.02 1.80
CA ALA A 391 -1.42 5.80 1.01
C ALA A 391 -0.48 5.83 -0.21
N THR A 392 -0.32 7.00 -0.85
CA THR A 392 0.63 7.19 -1.97
C THR A 392 2.07 6.96 -1.51
N LEU A 393 2.47 7.53 -0.36
CA LEU A 393 3.79 7.30 0.23
C LEU A 393 4.02 5.82 0.56
N ALA A 394 3.01 5.16 1.12
CA ALA A 394 3.08 3.74 1.44
C ALA A 394 3.19 2.84 0.19
N ALA A 395 2.67 3.27 -0.94
CA ALA A 395 2.71 2.53 -2.21
C ALA A 395 3.94 2.86 -3.07
N SER A 396 4.77 3.83 -2.64
CA SER A 396 5.94 4.26 -3.42
C SER A 396 7.05 3.22 -3.42
N SER A 397 7.79 3.16 -4.53
CA SER A 397 9.07 2.44 -4.61
C SER A 397 10.19 3.11 -3.82
N GLN A 398 10.03 4.39 -3.44
CA GLN A 398 10.93 5.09 -2.52
C GLN A 398 10.57 4.72 -1.09
N VAL A 399 11.55 4.31 -0.30
CA VAL A 399 11.32 3.99 1.12
C VAL A 399 11.22 5.27 1.93
N TYR A 400 10.11 5.42 2.66
CA TYR A 400 9.83 6.48 3.60
C TYR A 400 9.93 5.94 5.03
N ASP A 401 10.76 6.56 5.86
CA ASP A 401 11.07 6.09 7.21
C ASP A 401 10.85 7.19 8.23
N VAL A 402 10.52 6.81 9.46
CA VAL A 402 10.43 7.72 10.61
C VAL A 402 11.45 7.27 11.65
N VAL A 403 12.32 8.18 12.04
CA VAL A 403 13.36 7.91 13.02
C VAL A 403 13.11 8.77 14.26
N THR A 404 13.00 8.13 15.42
CA THR A 404 12.89 8.85 16.68
C THR A 404 14.30 9.21 17.17
N ASN A 405 14.60 10.50 17.23
CA ASN A 405 15.87 10.98 17.80
C ASN A 405 15.66 11.40 19.26
N ASN A 406 16.12 10.58 20.18
CA ASN A 406 16.06 10.87 21.62
C ASN A 406 17.23 11.77 22.11
N ALA A 407 18.18 12.10 21.25
CA ALA A 407 19.47 12.72 21.62
C ALA A 407 19.60 14.19 21.20
N GLY A 408 18.60 14.84 20.61
CA GLY A 408 18.87 16.06 19.88
C GLY A 408 18.03 17.28 20.25
N THR A 409 18.40 17.99 21.30
CA THR A 409 18.21 19.42 21.30
C THR A 409 19.34 20.03 20.45
N GLU A 410 19.08 20.29 19.16
CA GLU A 410 19.96 21.16 18.39
C GLU A 410 19.80 22.59 18.86
N ARG A 411 20.90 23.33 18.90
CA ARG A 411 20.86 24.77 19.17
C ARG A 411 20.86 25.49 17.82
N ASP A 412 19.91 26.41 17.63
CA ASP A 412 19.93 27.32 16.51
C ASP A 412 21.18 28.24 16.56
N ALA A 413 21.41 29.03 15.51
CA ALA A 413 22.52 29.96 15.45
C ALA A 413 22.51 31.01 16.58
N LEU A 414 21.41 31.12 17.33
CA LEU A 414 21.22 32.03 18.47
C LEU A 414 21.38 31.31 19.81
N GLY A 415 21.68 29.99 19.80
CA GLY A 415 21.88 29.21 21.00
C GLY A 415 20.59 28.68 21.66
N ASN A 416 19.43 28.87 21.05
CA ASN A 416 18.15 28.34 21.51
C ASN A 416 18.04 26.86 21.20
N THR A 417 17.50 26.11 22.15
CA THR A 417 17.25 24.67 22.00
C THR A 417 16.03 24.47 21.11
N THR A 418 16.22 23.98 19.89
CA THR A 418 15.12 23.64 18.99
C THR A 418 14.98 22.13 18.90
N THR A 419 13.79 21.62 19.14
CA THR A 419 13.41 20.27 18.76
C THR A 419 13.02 20.32 17.28
N THR A 420 13.97 20.06 16.40
CA THR A 420 13.70 20.11 14.96
C THR A 420 13.22 18.77 14.49
N ASN A 421 11.92 18.67 14.16
CA ASN A 421 11.47 17.66 13.25
C ASN A 421 11.91 18.07 11.84
N GLN A 422 12.34 17.12 11.05
CA GLN A 422 12.88 17.42 9.73
C GLN A 422 12.72 16.24 8.78
N THR A 423 12.25 16.53 7.58
CA THR A 423 12.24 15.59 6.47
C THR A 423 13.49 15.76 5.61
N THR A 424 14.27 14.69 5.46
CA THR A 424 15.55 14.70 4.71
C THR A 424 15.70 13.42 3.88
N PHE A 425 16.66 13.41 2.96
CA PHE A 425 17.04 12.22 2.21
C PHE A 425 18.35 11.64 2.77
N ASN A 426 18.29 10.39 3.29
CA ASN A 426 19.48 9.71 3.77
C ASN A 426 20.21 9.04 2.60
N SER A 427 21.40 9.58 2.27
CA SER A 427 22.19 9.12 1.14
C SER A 427 22.82 7.74 1.32
N ASP A 428 23.03 7.30 2.57
CA ASP A 428 23.72 6.04 2.86
C ASP A 428 22.80 4.83 2.67
N ASN A 429 21.50 4.98 3.03
CA ASN A 429 20.51 3.92 2.94
C ASN A 429 19.43 4.14 1.86
N ASN A 430 19.52 5.24 1.12
CA ASN A 430 18.58 5.60 0.04
C ASN A 430 17.13 5.77 0.50
N ARG A 431 16.89 6.36 1.69
CA ARG A 431 15.58 6.57 2.28
C ARG A 431 15.25 8.03 2.47
N VAL A 432 13.99 8.39 2.31
CA VAL A 432 13.46 9.65 2.85
C VAL A 432 13.17 9.43 4.33
N GLN A 433 13.78 10.23 5.18
CA GLN A 433 13.66 10.10 6.63
C GLN A 433 12.99 11.33 7.24
N LEU A 434 11.94 11.09 8.00
CA LEU A 434 11.39 12.05 8.94
C LEU A 434 12.01 11.80 10.32
N THR A 435 12.79 12.74 10.81
CA THR A 435 13.29 12.70 12.19
C THR A 435 12.27 13.35 13.11
N VAL A 436 11.77 12.59 14.09
CA VAL A 436 10.83 13.07 15.12
C VAL A 436 11.49 13.12 16.48
N SER A 437 11.13 14.09 17.30
CA SER A 437 11.55 14.18 18.70
C SER A 437 10.51 13.55 19.64
N SER A 438 10.88 13.33 20.89
CA SER A 438 9.97 12.79 21.93
C SER A 438 8.74 13.67 22.21
N GLY A 439 8.80 14.97 21.83
CA GLY A 439 7.71 15.95 21.99
C GLY A 439 6.88 16.18 20.75
N THR A 440 7.12 15.45 19.65
CA THR A 440 6.38 15.62 18.38
C THR A 440 4.91 15.27 18.58
N ASP A 441 4.02 16.19 18.20
CA ASP A 441 2.59 15.96 18.12
C ASP A 441 2.15 15.57 16.69
N LEU A 442 0.88 15.22 16.52
CA LEU A 442 0.36 14.84 15.19
C LEU A 442 0.31 16.01 14.20
N GLY A 443 0.19 17.25 14.69
CA GLY A 443 0.22 18.43 13.84
C GLY A 443 1.58 18.57 13.16
N LEU A 444 2.65 18.51 13.94
CA LEU A 444 4.02 18.62 13.44
C LEU A 444 4.42 17.40 12.60
N PHE A 445 3.99 16.20 13.00
CA PHE A 445 4.19 14.98 12.21
C PHE A 445 3.51 15.10 10.83
N SER A 446 2.27 15.58 10.77
CA SER A 446 1.54 15.71 9.51
C SER A 446 2.07 16.82 8.60
N HIS A 447 2.66 17.86 9.19
CA HIS A 447 3.41 18.89 8.47
C HIS A 447 4.60 18.27 7.71
N GLU A 448 5.45 17.54 8.41
CA GLU A 448 6.62 16.88 7.82
C GLU A 448 6.24 15.77 6.83
N LEU A 449 5.15 15.04 7.09
CA LEU A 449 4.61 14.05 6.16
C LEU A 449 4.18 14.69 4.83
N LYS A 450 3.72 15.97 4.86
CA LYS A 450 3.41 16.72 3.65
C LYS A 450 4.65 16.95 2.80
N HIS A 451 5.81 17.26 3.41
CA HIS A 451 7.08 17.39 2.69
C HIS A 451 7.53 16.05 2.06
N MET A 452 7.28 14.92 2.73
CA MET A 452 7.51 13.60 2.11
C MET A 452 6.66 13.42 0.83
N TYR A 453 5.39 13.82 0.89
CA TYR A 453 4.50 13.73 -0.26
C TYR A 453 4.89 14.69 -1.40
N GLN A 454 5.28 15.92 -1.08
CA GLN A 454 5.79 16.89 -2.06
C GLN A 454 7.07 16.35 -2.75
N PHE A 455 7.94 15.66 -2.00
CA PHE A 455 9.08 14.95 -2.59
C PHE A 455 8.64 13.81 -3.51
N GLU A 456 7.67 12.99 -3.09
CA GLU A 456 7.12 11.87 -3.88
C GLU A 456 6.57 12.35 -5.22
N THR A 457 5.88 13.48 -5.22
CA THR A 457 5.27 14.07 -6.43
C THR A 457 6.25 14.92 -7.26
N GLY A 458 7.47 15.12 -6.77
CA GLY A 458 8.50 15.92 -7.44
C GLY A 458 8.28 17.44 -7.32
N GLU A 459 7.50 17.84 -6.33
CA GLU A 459 7.23 19.27 -6.04
C GLU A 459 8.36 19.92 -5.26
N THR A 460 9.10 19.16 -4.45
CA THR A 460 10.17 19.70 -3.61
C THR A 460 11.49 18.93 -3.73
N THR A 461 12.58 19.53 -3.27
CA THR A 461 13.88 18.89 -3.05
C THR A 461 14.18 18.71 -1.57
N LEU A 462 14.87 17.63 -1.22
CA LEU A 462 15.29 17.36 0.15
C LEU A 462 16.79 17.49 0.32
N GLY A 463 17.19 18.06 1.46
CA GLY A 463 18.56 18.03 1.93
C GLY A 463 19.04 16.62 2.28
N LEU A 464 20.37 16.41 2.30
CA LEU A 464 20.98 15.12 2.52
C LEU A 464 21.36 14.94 4.00
N THR A 465 21.14 13.71 4.51
CA THR A 465 21.69 13.24 5.79
C THR A 465 22.51 11.97 5.60
N LYS A 466 23.28 11.60 6.64
CA LYS A 466 24.02 10.34 6.74
C LYS A 466 23.60 9.58 7.99
N ASN A 467 23.91 8.26 8.06
CA ASN A 467 23.52 7.38 9.16
C ASN A 467 24.01 7.83 10.55
N ASN A 468 25.06 8.61 10.63
CA ASN A 468 25.58 9.17 11.89
C ASN A 468 24.92 10.49 12.31
N GLY A 469 23.79 10.87 11.70
CA GLY A 469 22.96 12.01 12.10
C GLY A 469 23.53 13.38 11.72
N GLY A 470 24.65 13.44 11.00
CA GLY A 470 25.20 14.69 10.50
C GLY A 470 24.37 15.25 9.35
N ILE A 471 23.65 16.36 9.55
CA ILE A 471 22.97 17.07 8.49
C ILE A 471 24.02 17.75 7.61
N SER A 472 24.08 17.40 6.34
CA SER A 472 24.87 18.16 5.37
C SER A 472 24.08 19.40 4.94
N LEU A 473 24.08 20.43 5.75
CA LEU A 473 23.47 21.72 5.45
C LEU A 473 24.18 22.50 4.31
N LYS A 474 25.20 21.92 3.66
CA LYS A 474 25.95 22.54 2.58
C LYS A 474 25.44 22.13 1.21
N GLY A 475 24.15 22.25 0.98
CA GLY A 475 23.54 22.13 -0.33
C GLY A 475 22.55 23.27 -0.53
N ASN A 476 22.51 23.81 -1.73
CA ASN A 476 21.45 24.72 -2.09
C ASN A 476 20.20 23.92 -2.42
N ASN A 477 19.37 23.60 -1.40
CA ASN A 477 18.15 22.77 -1.53
C ASN A 477 17.07 23.43 -2.41
N LEU A 478 17.36 24.57 -3.03
CA LEU A 478 16.39 25.44 -3.70
C LEU A 478 16.05 25.02 -5.14
N LEU A 479 16.38 23.78 -5.59
CA LEU A 479 16.06 23.41 -6.97
C LEU A 479 14.55 23.40 -7.23
N PHE A 480 13.77 22.75 -6.34
CA PHE A 480 12.31 22.71 -6.40
C PHE A 480 11.64 23.16 -5.09
N TYR A 481 12.40 23.42 -4.05
CA TYR A 481 11.86 23.92 -2.79
C TYR A 481 11.46 25.39 -2.89
N ASP A 482 10.24 25.70 -2.49
CA ASP A 482 9.70 27.06 -2.45
C ASP A 482 8.82 27.30 -1.21
N LEU A 483 8.45 28.56 -0.98
CA LEU A 483 7.67 28.91 0.22
C LEU A 483 6.21 28.43 0.17
N SER A 484 5.69 28.06 -0.99
CA SER A 484 4.35 27.47 -1.08
C SER A 484 4.32 26.04 -0.54
N ASP A 485 5.45 25.32 -0.57
CA ASP A 485 5.61 24.01 0.08
C ASP A 485 5.36 24.12 1.58
N GLU A 486 5.94 25.15 2.22
CA GLU A 486 5.76 25.43 3.64
C GLU A 486 4.32 25.82 3.98
N VAL A 487 3.69 26.67 3.16
CA VAL A 487 2.28 27.06 3.36
C VAL A 487 1.40 25.82 3.41
N GLN A 488 1.55 24.90 2.45
CA GLN A 488 0.79 23.66 2.40
C GLN A 488 1.07 22.75 3.61
N ALA A 489 2.34 22.64 4.03
CA ALA A 489 2.73 21.84 5.17
C ALA A 489 2.16 22.39 6.48
N TYR A 490 2.21 23.71 6.71
CA TYR A 490 1.59 24.34 7.87
C TYR A 490 0.06 24.20 7.89
N GLN A 491 -0.60 24.37 6.75
CA GLN A 491 -2.05 24.15 6.63
C GLN A 491 -2.41 22.69 6.98
N ARG A 492 -1.60 21.74 6.53
CA ARG A 492 -1.75 20.33 6.90
C ARG A 492 -1.55 20.12 8.40
N GLY A 493 -0.50 20.68 8.98
CA GLY A 493 -0.23 20.60 10.41
C GLY A 493 -1.34 21.20 11.27
N ALA A 494 -1.91 22.34 10.85
CA ALA A 494 -3.02 23.00 11.52
C ALA A 494 -4.28 22.12 11.60
N LEU A 495 -4.53 21.29 10.58
CA LEU A 495 -5.64 20.33 10.56
C LEU A 495 -5.56 19.32 11.73
N PHE A 496 -4.35 19.03 12.23
CA PHE A 496 -4.07 18.09 13.31
C PHE A 496 -3.63 18.74 14.62
N GLY A 497 -3.76 20.06 14.72
CA GLY A 497 -3.59 20.79 15.98
C GLY A 497 -2.30 21.62 16.09
N GLN A 498 -1.49 21.71 15.04
CA GLN A 498 -0.41 22.68 14.99
C GLN A 498 -0.99 24.10 15.14
N ARG A 499 -0.44 24.87 16.08
CA ARG A 499 -1.07 26.14 16.52
C ARG A 499 -0.79 27.34 15.62
N GLU A 500 0.06 27.18 14.63
CA GLU A 500 0.49 28.25 13.74
C GLU A 500 -0.54 28.46 12.64
N ASN A 501 -1.03 29.70 12.53
CA ASN A 501 -2.02 30.08 11.52
C ASN A 501 -1.30 30.66 10.28
N ILE A 502 -0.77 29.80 9.45
CA ILE A 502 -0.04 30.13 8.23
C ILE A 502 -0.96 29.83 7.03
N ASN A 503 -1.34 30.90 6.32
CA ASN A 503 -2.25 30.79 5.16
C ASN A 503 -1.65 31.39 3.88
N SER A 504 -0.49 32.03 3.97
CA SER A 504 0.15 32.71 2.87
C SER A 504 1.68 32.68 2.99
N VAL A 505 2.37 32.93 1.89
CA VAL A 505 3.83 33.08 1.86
C VAL A 505 4.30 34.21 2.78
N SER A 506 3.53 35.30 2.91
CA SER A 506 3.86 36.39 3.84
C SER A 506 3.82 35.94 5.29
N ASP A 507 2.93 35.02 5.66
CA ASP A 507 2.87 34.47 7.02
C ASP A 507 4.12 33.60 7.29
N VAL A 508 4.57 32.82 6.29
CA VAL A 508 5.79 32.01 6.38
C VAL A 508 7.01 32.91 6.60
N LEU A 509 7.17 33.97 5.80
CA LEU A 509 8.27 34.95 5.93
C LEU A 509 8.25 35.70 7.26
N ALA A 510 7.06 35.98 7.79
CA ALA A 510 6.90 36.67 9.07
C ALA A 510 7.43 35.86 10.27
N LYS A 511 7.65 34.53 10.11
CA LYS A 511 8.31 33.70 11.13
C LYS A 511 9.78 34.05 11.32
N GLY A 512 10.43 34.69 10.34
CA GLY A 512 11.81 35.12 10.42
C GLY A 512 12.88 34.02 10.31
N ILE A 513 12.45 32.78 10.07
CA ILE A 513 13.34 31.59 9.90
C ILE A 513 13.57 31.28 8.42
N TYR A 514 12.71 31.77 7.53
CA TYR A 514 12.81 31.57 6.09
C TYR A 514 13.36 32.80 5.40
N SER A 515 14.19 32.55 4.37
CA SER A 515 14.82 33.65 3.59
C SER A 515 13.87 34.13 2.49
N ASP A 516 13.84 35.44 2.26
CA ASP A 516 13.17 36.08 1.13
C ASP A 516 13.80 35.73 -0.25
N LYS A 517 14.97 35.06 -0.23
CA LYS A 517 15.61 34.53 -1.45
C LYS A 517 15.02 33.20 -1.91
N ILE A 518 14.19 32.54 -1.07
CA ILE A 518 13.47 31.34 -1.45
C ILE A 518 12.32 31.74 -2.38
N PRO A 519 12.12 31.07 -3.53
CA PRO A 519 11.00 31.36 -4.41
C PRO A 519 9.66 31.32 -3.67
N SER A 520 8.74 32.19 -4.01
CA SER A 520 7.45 32.32 -3.32
C SER A 520 6.33 31.50 -3.97
N GLY A 521 6.51 31.03 -5.21
CA GLY A 521 5.49 30.25 -5.93
C GLY A 521 5.97 28.86 -6.30
N PRO A 522 5.05 27.95 -6.65
CA PRO A 522 5.38 26.54 -6.87
C PRO A 522 6.39 26.36 -8.01
N ILE A 523 7.49 25.68 -7.69
CA ILE A 523 8.57 25.31 -8.62
C ILE A 523 8.73 23.78 -8.60
N ASN A 524 8.70 23.17 -9.78
CA ASN A 524 8.89 21.73 -9.95
C ASN A 524 9.63 21.42 -11.26
N ALA A 525 9.87 20.15 -11.55
CA ALA A 525 10.60 19.74 -12.75
C ALA A 525 9.96 20.17 -14.07
N VAL A 526 8.68 20.55 -14.08
CA VAL A 526 7.95 20.96 -15.29
C VAL A 526 8.02 22.47 -15.51
N ASN A 527 7.89 23.27 -14.46
CA ASN A 527 7.80 24.74 -14.55
C ASN A 527 9.10 25.47 -14.17
N HIS A 528 10.14 24.74 -13.75
CA HIS A 528 11.44 25.31 -13.47
C HIS A 528 12.03 26.01 -14.72
N PRO A 529 12.71 27.16 -14.59
CA PRO A 529 13.34 27.88 -15.74
C PRO A 529 14.25 26.98 -16.58
N ASN A 530 14.88 25.99 -15.95
CA ASN A 530 15.78 25.03 -16.61
C ASN A 530 15.12 23.65 -16.83
N ALA A 531 13.79 23.53 -16.90
CA ALA A 531 13.07 22.25 -16.96
C ALA A 531 13.60 21.30 -18.04
N ALA A 532 13.87 21.80 -19.25
CA ALA A 532 14.42 21.00 -20.35
C ALA A 532 15.82 20.44 -20.02
N ALA A 533 16.68 21.25 -19.42
CA ALA A 533 18.03 20.80 -19.02
C ALA A 533 17.98 19.79 -17.87
N ILE A 534 17.11 20.02 -16.89
CA ILE A 534 16.87 19.09 -15.77
C ILE A 534 16.38 17.73 -16.30
N LYS A 535 15.42 17.73 -17.21
CA LYS A 535 14.89 16.52 -17.82
C LYS A 535 15.95 15.74 -18.61
N ASN A 536 16.83 16.47 -19.33
CA ASN A 536 17.88 15.86 -20.15
C ASN A 536 19.08 15.35 -19.34
N ASN A 537 19.40 15.98 -18.21
CA ASN A 537 20.54 15.60 -17.36
C ASN A 537 20.26 15.79 -15.86
N PRO A 538 19.27 15.07 -15.31
CA PRO A 538 18.85 15.25 -13.91
C PRO A 538 19.98 14.96 -12.91
N GLN A 539 20.85 13.98 -13.19
CA GLN A 539 21.96 13.65 -12.32
C GLN A 539 22.96 14.81 -12.12
N SER A 540 23.21 15.60 -13.15
CA SER A 540 24.06 16.77 -13.04
C SER A 540 23.47 17.82 -12.10
N PHE A 541 22.16 18.00 -12.14
CA PHE A 541 21.45 18.91 -11.22
C PHE A 541 21.49 18.40 -9.78
N ALA A 542 21.26 17.10 -9.54
CA ALA A 542 21.40 16.52 -8.21
C ALA A 542 22.79 16.78 -7.62
N ASN A 543 23.85 16.58 -8.41
CA ASN A 543 25.23 16.85 -8.00
C ASN A 543 25.47 18.35 -7.74
N SER A 544 25.02 19.24 -8.63
CA SER A 544 25.26 20.68 -8.54
C SER A 544 24.56 21.33 -7.36
N TYR A 545 23.35 20.90 -7.05
CA TYR A 545 22.55 21.38 -5.92
C TYR A 545 22.83 20.63 -4.61
N ASN A 546 23.57 19.52 -4.66
CA ASN A 546 23.81 18.62 -3.53
C ASN A 546 22.50 18.27 -2.79
N ALA A 547 21.48 17.89 -3.54
CA ALA A 547 20.13 17.64 -3.04
C ALA A 547 19.50 16.44 -3.76
N ALA A 548 18.54 15.79 -3.09
CA ALA A 548 17.73 14.74 -3.69
C ALA A 548 16.40 15.28 -4.20
N PHE A 549 15.94 14.79 -5.34
CA PHE A 549 14.63 15.11 -5.92
C PHE A 549 14.11 13.97 -6.80
N ARG A 550 12.84 14.04 -7.17
CA ARG A 550 12.20 13.03 -8.04
C ARG A 550 11.72 13.62 -9.37
N ILE A 551 11.79 12.78 -10.40
CA ILE A 551 11.10 12.99 -11.69
C ILE A 551 10.37 11.69 -12.02
N GLY A 552 9.05 11.72 -12.03
CA GLY A 552 8.23 10.52 -12.10
C GLY A 552 8.56 9.57 -10.94
N THR A 553 8.85 8.32 -11.20
CA THR A 553 9.20 7.31 -10.18
C THR A 553 10.69 7.23 -9.85
N THR A 554 11.53 8.05 -10.50
CA THR A 554 12.99 7.99 -10.34
C THR A 554 13.49 9.04 -9.37
N THR A 555 14.23 8.60 -8.34
CA THR A 555 14.92 9.48 -7.39
C THR A 555 16.34 9.75 -7.87
N TYR A 556 16.71 11.02 -7.97
CA TYR A 556 18.03 11.52 -8.28
C TYR A 556 18.67 12.09 -7.03
N LYS A 557 19.93 11.72 -6.78
CA LYS A 557 20.72 12.18 -5.63
C LYS A 557 22.17 12.39 -6.05
N PRO A 558 22.97 13.19 -5.34
CA PRO A 558 24.41 13.32 -5.60
C PRO A 558 25.11 11.96 -5.54
N ARG A 559 26.07 11.77 -6.43
CA ARG A 559 26.93 10.59 -6.51
C ARG A 559 28.27 10.86 -5.86
#